data_5b472f6700aa246b3066e7834b6f204b
#
_entry.id   5b472f6700aa246b3066e7834b6f204b
#
_cell.length_a   1.000
_cell.length_b   1.000
_cell.length_c   1.000
_cell.angle_alpha   90.00
_cell.angle_beta   90.00
_cell.angle_gamma   90.00
#
_symmetry.space_group_name_H-M   'P 1'
#
loop_
_entity.id
_entity.type
_entity.pdbx_description
1 polymer ?
#
loop_
_entity_poly.entity_id
_entity_poly.type
_entity_poly.pdbx_seq_one_letter_code
_entity_poly.pdbx_strand_id
1 'polypeptide(L)'
;MRYDEERLPRTIRPKGSGRVTLSSGLEAFAGGIGFVIATPRVWGHALVPAGMLLLLSCGLWGLSIWGSHHLSNWLIDPGSGTWGQVGYWGLMIALIVVGFFAAVLLALSLAQPLSGFALEAISHAQEIALTGTAAPKVSFAAATVSTSTAVVVALLVGGTLLAILFLISFFFPPAAVVTVPLKVLVCGWMLAWDFIDYPLAMRGVGLVGRFAWVGRNFGAFTLFGVLWALLVVVPGVVLLILPMGVAGATRLVVADERDLSLSAKPQAARG
;
A
#
# COMPACT_ATOMS: atom_id res chain seq x y z
N MET A 1 -16.08 14.04 -25.83
CA MET A 1 -15.41 14.93 -24.89
C MET A 1 -13.92 14.83 -25.16
N ARG A 2 -13.33 15.81 -25.83
CA ARG A 2 -11.86 15.90 -25.98
C ARG A 2 -11.31 16.33 -24.63
N TYR A 3 -10.55 15.48 -23.98
CA TYR A 3 -9.74 15.86 -22.84
C TYR A 3 -8.68 16.84 -23.35
N ASP A 4 -8.74 18.09 -22.87
CA ASP A 4 -7.74 19.11 -23.10
C ASP A 4 -6.40 18.63 -22.53
N GLU A 5 -5.53 18.10 -23.37
CA GLU A 5 -4.14 17.75 -23.03
C GLU A 5 -3.28 18.97 -22.64
N GLU A 6 -3.81 20.18 -22.75
CA GLU A 6 -3.11 21.43 -22.44
C GLU A 6 -3.07 21.79 -20.94
N ARG A 7 -3.81 21.08 -20.08
CA ARG A 7 -3.86 21.40 -18.64
C ARG A 7 -3.05 20.47 -17.74
N LEU A 8 -2.24 19.60 -18.27
CA LEU A 8 -1.22 18.95 -17.45
C LEU A 8 -0.21 20.01 -16.99
N PRO A 9 0.06 20.15 -15.68
CA PRO A 9 1.09 21.07 -15.21
C PRO A 9 2.38 20.74 -15.96
N ARG A 10 3.02 21.76 -16.53
CA ARG A 10 4.25 21.68 -17.35
C ARG A 10 5.44 20.99 -16.66
N THR A 11 5.26 20.52 -15.42
CA THR A 11 6.25 19.86 -14.57
C THR A 11 6.52 18.39 -14.91
N ILE A 12 5.79 17.76 -15.86
CA ILE A 12 6.03 16.37 -16.24
C ILE A 12 6.67 16.23 -17.64
N ARG A 13 7.35 17.25 -18.13
CA ARG A 13 8.15 17.10 -19.35
C ARG A 13 9.53 16.53 -18.99
N PRO A 14 9.92 15.35 -19.51
CA PRO A 14 11.21 14.74 -19.22
C PRO A 14 12.32 15.42 -20.03
N LYS A 15 12.91 16.48 -19.50
CA LYS A 15 14.15 17.05 -20.06
C LYS A 15 15.01 17.64 -18.94
N GLY A 16 15.68 16.78 -18.22
CA GLY A 16 16.66 17.15 -17.19
C GLY A 16 17.06 15.90 -16.41
N SER A 17 18.33 15.73 -16.16
CA SER A 17 18.94 14.61 -15.46
C SER A 17 18.73 14.60 -13.92
N GLY A 18 17.66 15.21 -13.44
CA GLY A 18 17.26 15.12 -12.04
C GLY A 18 16.67 13.72 -11.79
N ARG A 19 17.51 12.79 -11.39
CA ARG A 19 17.10 11.49 -10.85
C ARG A 19 17.30 11.53 -9.35
N VAL A 20 16.24 11.24 -8.62
CA VAL A 20 16.34 10.94 -7.19
C VAL A 20 17.33 9.80 -7.00
N THR A 21 18.32 10.01 -6.14
CA THR A 21 19.42 9.05 -5.92
C THR A 21 18.98 7.91 -4.99
N LEU A 22 19.77 6.86 -4.90
CA LEU A 22 19.52 5.77 -3.94
C LEU A 22 19.42 6.31 -2.50
N SER A 23 20.25 7.27 -2.12
CA SER A 23 20.21 7.91 -0.79
C SER A 23 18.86 8.55 -0.49
N SER A 24 18.18 9.10 -1.50
CA SER A 24 16.85 9.67 -1.32
C SER A 24 15.80 8.62 -0.93
N GLY A 25 15.95 7.37 -1.37
CA GLY A 25 15.11 6.26 -0.93
C GLY A 25 15.28 5.96 0.56
N LEU A 26 16.52 5.97 1.05
CA LEU A 26 16.84 5.79 2.47
C LEU A 26 16.37 6.99 3.31
N GLU A 27 16.59 8.22 2.82
CA GLU A 27 16.12 9.43 3.48
C GLU A 27 14.59 9.50 3.55
N ALA A 28 13.90 9.05 2.51
CA ALA A 28 12.45 8.96 2.48
C ALA A 28 11.93 7.95 3.50
N PHE A 29 12.56 6.79 3.58
CA PHE A 29 12.25 5.75 4.58
C PHE A 29 12.41 6.30 6.00
N ALA A 30 13.60 6.77 6.35
CA ALA A 30 13.89 7.30 7.69
C ALA A 30 13.05 8.55 8.00
N GLY A 31 12.88 9.44 7.02
CA GLY A 31 12.09 10.65 7.16
C GLY A 31 10.60 10.41 7.32
N GLY A 32 10.04 9.37 6.71
CA GLY A 32 8.64 8.97 6.92
C GLY A 32 8.38 8.49 8.35
N ILE A 33 9.27 7.64 8.87
CA ILE A 33 9.23 7.17 10.26
C ILE A 33 9.36 8.36 11.23
N GLY A 34 10.40 9.18 11.03
CA GLY A 34 10.68 10.35 11.87
C GLY A 34 9.53 11.35 11.90
N PHE A 35 8.90 11.61 10.76
CA PHE A 35 7.77 12.53 10.67
C PHE A 35 6.57 12.05 11.50
N VAL A 36 6.14 10.81 11.33
CA VAL A 36 4.98 10.28 12.05
C VAL A 36 5.23 10.26 13.56
N ILE A 37 6.44 9.85 13.99
CA ILE A 37 6.80 9.82 15.41
C ILE A 37 6.86 11.23 16.00
N ALA A 38 7.49 12.19 15.28
CA ALA A 38 7.72 13.55 15.77
C ALA A 38 6.50 14.47 15.67
N THR A 39 5.41 14.04 14.99
CA THR A 39 4.26 14.91 14.74
C THR A 39 2.98 14.35 15.38
N PRO A 40 2.71 14.62 16.68
CA PRO A 40 1.52 14.08 17.36
C PRO A 40 0.19 14.41 16.69
N ARG A 41 0.13 15.53 15.96
CA ARG A 41 -1.08 15.94 15.24
C ARG A 41 -1.53 14.95 14.15
N VAL A 42 -0.60 14.13 13.61
CA VAL A 42 -0.95 13.12 12.60
C VAL A 42 -1.29 11.76 13.22
N TRP A 43 -1.07 11.55 14.51
CA TRP A 43 -1.33 10.25 15.16
C TRP A 43 -2.79 9.82 15.07
N GLY A 44 -3.74 10.77 15.20
CA GLY A 44 -5.16 10.48 14.99
C GLY A 44 -5.43 9.83 13.63
N HIS A 45 -4.81 10.35 12.57
CA HIS A 45 -4.93 9.79 11.21
C HIS A 45 -4.07 8.53 11.03
N ALA A 46 -2.90 8.47 11.66
CA ALA A 46 -2.00 7.33 11.58
C ALA A 46 -2.59 6.05 12.22
N LEU A 47 -3.46 6.19 13.21
CA LEU A 47 -4.13 5.07 13.86
C LEU A 47 -5.42 4.62 13.14
N VAL A 48 -5.94 5.40 12.19
CA VAL A 48 -7.17 5.04 11.45
C VAL A 48 -7.03 3.72 10.71
N PRO A 49 -5.96 3.44 9.94
CA PRO A 49 -5.84 2.15 9.25
C PRO A 49 -5.81 0.96 10.22
N ALA A 50 -5.09 1.09 11.33
CA ALA A 50 -5.04 0.06 12.37
C ALA A 50 -6.39 -0.13 13.07
N GLY A 51 -7.08 0.97 13.39
CA GLY A 51 -8.42 0.95 13.97
C GLY A 51 -9.45 0.32 13.03
N MET A 52 -9.42 0.68 11.75
CA MET A 52 -10.28 0.08 10.72
C MET A 52 -10.02 -1.42 10.57
N LEU A 53 -8.74 -1.82 10.51
CA LEU A 53 -8.38 -3.24 10.42
C LEU A 53 -8.91 -4.00 11.64
N LEU A 54 -8.75 -3.46 12.85
CA LEU A 54 -9.24 -4.08 14.08
C LEU A 54 -10.77 -4.20 14.08
N LEU A 55 -11.49 -3.13 13.78
CA LEU A 55 -12.95 -3.11 13.73
C LEU A 55 -13.50 -4.10 12.70
N LEU A 56 -12.93 -4.09 11.48
CA LEU A 56 -13.33 -5.02 10.43
C LEU A 56 -13.02 -6.46 10.81
N SER A 57 -11.84 -6.74 11.36
CA SER A 57 -11.45 -8.09 11.78
C SER A 57 -12.37 -8.62 12.87
N CYS A 58 -12.65 -7.83 13.91
CA CYS A 58 -13.57 -8.21 14.98
C CYS A 58 -15.01 -8.42 14.47
N GLY A 59 -15.50 -7.50 13.64
CA GLY A 59 -16.86 -7.59 13.09
C GLY A 59 -17.04 -8.79 12.17
N LEU A 60 -16.12 -9.00 11.24
CA LEU A 60 -16.16 -10.11 10.29
C LEU A 60 -15.95 -11.46 10.98
N TRP A 61 -15.08 -11.50 11.99
CA TRP A 61 -14.88 -12.74 12.77
C TRP A 61 -16.12 -13.06 13.62
N GLY A 62 -16.72 -12.07 14.27
CA GLY A 62 -18.00 -12.26 14.97
C GLY A 62 -19.10 -12.77 14.04
N LEU A 63 -19.21 -12.21 12.82
CA LEU A 63 -20.13 -12.68 11.80
C LEU A 63 -19.81 -14.10 11.34
N SER A 64 -18.53 -14.47 11.23
CA SER A 64 -18.10 -15.83 10.89
C SER A 64 -18.50 -16.85 11.95
N ILE A 65 -18.30 -16.54 13.23
CA ILE A 65 -18.73 -17.42 14.34
C ILE A 65 -20.24 -17.60 14.34
N TRP A 66 -20.98 -16.48 14.21
CA TRP A 66 -22.44 -16.50 14.15
C TRP A 66 -22.93 -17.34 12.94
N GLY A 67 -22.37 -17.08 11.76
CA GLY A 67 -22.72 -17.81 10.54
C GLY A 67 -22.34 -19.30 10.60
N SER A 68 -21.21 -19.65 11.20
CA SER A 68 -20.79 -21.04 11.38
C SER A 68 -21.76 -21.81 12.24
N HIS A 69 -22.25 -21.21 13.34
CA HIS A 69 -23.25 -21.82 14.19
C HIS A 69 -24.58 -22.06 13.44
N HIS A 70 -25.08 -21.06 12.72
CA HIS A 70 -26.33 -21.21 11.96
C HIS A 70 -26.21 -22.23 10.83
N LEU A 71 -25.11 -22.21 10.09
CA LEU A 71 -24.88 -23.12 8.98
C LEU A 71 -24.69 -24.56 9.46
N SER A 72 -23.98 -24.78 10.57
CA SER A 72 -23.81 -26.13 11.15
C SER A 72 -25.14 -26.70 11.64
N ASN A 73 -25.99 -25.89 12.29
CA ASN A 73 -27.33 -26.29 12.72
C ASN A 73 -28.26 -26.63 11.53
N TRP A 74 -28.09 -25.93 10.39
CA TRP A 74 -28.90 -26.17 9.21
C TRP A 74 -28.47 -27.42 8.45
N LEU A 75 -27.18 -27.78 8.47
CA LEU A 75 -26.62 -28.90 7.72
C LEU A 75 -26.65 -30.21 8.51
N ILE A 76 -26.46 -30.14 9.83
CA ILE A 76 -26.35 -31.33 10.70
C ILE A 76 -27.21 -31.12 11.94
N ASP A 77 -28.18 -32.04 12.15
CA ASP A 77 -28.97 -32.10 13.39
C ASP A 77 -28.11 -32.65 14.54
N PRO A 78 -27.77 -31.81 15.55
CA PRO A 78 -26.99 -32.28 16.71
C PRO A 78 -27.73 -33.32 17.57
N GLY A 79 -29.04 -33.47 17.39
CA GLY A 79 -29.85 -34.49 18.08
C GLY A 79 -29.76 -35.90 17.50
N SER A 80 -29.09 -36.11 16.36
CA SER A 80 -29.00 -37.38 15.63
C SER A 80 -28.03 -38.41 16.24
N GLY A 81 -27.71 -38.31 17.54
CA GLY A 81 -26.85 -39.23 18.28
C GLY A 81 -25.37 -38.81 18.31
N THR A 82 -24.50 -39.68 18.84
CA THR A 82 -23.08 -39.35 19.05
C THR A 82 -22.34 -38.93 17.77
N TRP A 83 -22.63 -39.62 16.67
CA TRP A 83 -22.02 -39.30 15.37
C TRP A 83 -22.51 -37.97 14.79
N GLY A 84 -23.77 -37.61 15.02
CA GLY A 84 -24.30 -36.30 14.63
C GLY A 84 -23.65 -35.16 15.42
N GLN A 85 -23.42 -35.36 16.71
CA GLN A 85 -22.70 -34.38 17.54
C GLN A 85 -21.24 -34.18 17.08
N VAL A 86 -20.51 -35.28 16.82
CA VAL A 86 -19.14 -35.22 16.32
C VAL A 86 -19.08 -34.49 14.97
N GLY A 87 -19.99 -34.80 14.06
CA GLY A 87 -20.10 -34.14 12.75
C GLY A 87 -20.41 -32.64 12.88
N TYR A 88 -21.36 -32.29 13.74
CA TYR A 88 -21.72 -30.88 14.01
C TYR A 88 -20.53 -30.07 14.52
N TRP A 89 -19.85 -30.53 15.57
CA TRP A 89 -18.71 -29.83 16.13
C TRP A 89 -17.52 -29.78 15.15
N GLY A 90 -17.27 -30.87 14.42
CA GLY A 90 -16.23 -30.90 13.38
C GLY A 90 -16.48 -29.88 12.27
N LEU A 91 -17.71 -29.82 11.75
CA LEU A 91 -18.11 -28.85 10.73
C LEU A 91 -18.02 -27.40 11.27
N MET A 92 -18.55 -27.16 12.47
CA MET A 92 -18.55 -25.86 13.10
C MET A 92 -17.11 -25.33 13.28
N ILE A 93 -16.18 -26.15 13.80
CA ILE A 93 -14.77 -25.78 13.95
C ILE A 93 -14.13 -25.48 12.59
N ALA A 94 -14.37 -26.34 11.59
CA ALA A 94 -13.84 -26.13 10.24
C ALA A 94 -14.33 -24.79 9.64
N LEU A 95 -15.62 -24.47 9.78
CA LEU A 95 -16.20 -23.22 9.31
C LEU A 95 -15.66 -21.99 10.06
N ILE A 96 -15.45 -22.11 11.39
CA ILE A 96 -14.83 -21.02 12.17
C ILE A 96 -13.39 -20.76 11.69
N VAL A 97 -12.60 -21.81 11.45
CA VAL A 97 -11.22 -21.67 10.96
C VAL A 97 -11.18 -21.04 9.56
N VAL A 98 -11.97 -21.56 8.63
CA VAL A 98 -12.06 -21.00 7.26
C VAL A 98 -12.56 -19.57 7.31
N GLY A 99 -13.60 -19.31 8.12
CA GLY A 99 -14.17 -17.99 8.29
C GLY A 99 -13.21 -16.99 8.94
N PHE A 100 -12.35 -17.44 9.86
CA PHE A 100 -11.30 -16.60 10.43
C PHE A 100 -10.32 -16.11 9.35
N PHE A 101 -9.80 -17.01 8.52
CA PHE A 101 -8.91 -16.63 7.42
C PHE A 101 -9.61 -15.72 6.41
N ALA A 102 -10.86 -16.04 6.05
CA ALA A 102 -11.64 -15.19 5.16
C ALA A 102 -11.87 -13.79 5.76
N ALA A 103 -12.20 -13.69 7.04
CA ALA A 103 -12.41 -12.44 7.76
C ALA A 103 -11.14 -11.59 7.77
N VAL A 104 -9.98 -12.18 8.05
CA VAL A 104 -8.69 -11.46 8.03
C VAL A 104 -8.36 -10.96 6.63
N LEU A 105 -8.52 -11.79 5.59
CA LEU A 105 -8.27 -11.38 4.20
C LEU A 105 -9.20 -10.26 3.75
N LEU A 106 -10.50 -10.34 4.08
CA LEU A 106 -11.47 -9.29 3.77
C LEU A 106 -11.17 -8.02 4.56
N ALA A 107 -10.82 -8.12 5.84
CA ALA A 107 -10.47 -6.96 6.66
C ALA A 107 -9.23 -6.24 6.09
N LEU A 108 -8.19 -6.97 5.70
CA LEU A 108 -7.00 -6.40 5.06
C LEU A 108 -7.34 -5.71 3.73
N SER A 109 -8.20 -6.34 2.92
CA SER A 109 -8.60 -5.79 1.62
C SER A 109 -9.46 -4.52 1.73
N LEU A 110 -10.29 -4.42 2.77
CA LEU A 110 -11.21 -3.30 2.96
C LEU A 110 -10.59 -2.17 3.80
N ALA A 111 -9.68 -2.47 4.70
CA ALA A 111 -9.08 -1.48 5.60
C ALA A 111 -8.33 -0.38 4.83
N GLN A 112 -7.62 -0.72 3.76
CA GLN A 112 -6.88 0.24 2.94
C GLN A 112 -7.81 1.29 2.28
N PRO A 113 -8.80 0.91 1.45
CA PRO A 113 -9.66 1.91 0.80
C PRO A 113 -10.50 2.72 1.81
N LEU A 114 -10.92 2.10 2.91
CA LEU A 114 -11.69 2.79 3.94
C LEU A 114 -10.85 3.77 4.77
N SER A 115 -9.53 3.57 4.86
CA SER A 115 -8.61 4.49 5.54
C SER A 115 -7.92 5.48 4.60
N GLY A 116 -8.23 5.46 3.31
CA GLY A 116 -7.59 6.30 2.28
C GLY A 116 -7.58 7.78 2.63
N PHE A 117 -8.70 8.32 3.14
CA PHE A 117 -8.79 9.72 3.56
C PHE A 117 -7.78 10.10 4.66
N ALA A 118 -7.50 9.17 5.56
CA ALA A 118 -6.53 9.41 6.64
C ALA A 118 -5.09 9.39 6.12
N LEU A 119 -4.80 8.51 5.16
CA LEU A 119 -3.49 8.44 4.52
C LEU A 119 -3.23 9.65 3.61
N GLU A 120 -4.26 10.14 2.91
CA GLU A 120 -4.18 11.42 2.18
C GLU A 120 -3.90 12.60 3.12
N ALA A 121 -4.56 12.64 4.30
CA ALA A 121 -4.31 13.69 5.29
C ALA A 121 -2.84 13.66 5.80
N ILE A 122 -2.25 12.47 5.96
CA ILE A 122 -0.84 12.32 6.34
C ILE A 122 0.08 12.81 5.22
N SER A 123 -0.20 12.44 3.97
CA SER A 123 0.54 12.92 2.81
C SER A 123 0.50 14.45 2.70
N HIS A 124 -0.67 15.06 2.87
CA HIS A 124 -0.82 16.51 2.92
C HIS A 124 -0.01 17.16 4.06
N ALA A 125 -0.10 16.60 5.27
CA ALA A 125 0.64 17.13 6.41
C ALA A 125 2.15 17.06 6.21
N GLN A 126 2.65 15.96 5.63
CA GLN A 126 4.06 15.80 5.28
C GLN A 126 4.49 16.81 4.20
N GLU A 127 3.66 17.02 3.18
CA GLU A 127 3.96 17.96 2.10
C GLU A 127 4.04 19.40 2.62
N ILE A 128 3.09 19.82 3.45
CA ILE A 128 3.13 21.13 4.11
C ILE A 128 4.41 21.29 4.96
N ALA A 129 4.79 20.26 5.70
CA ALA A 129 6.01 20.28 6.50
C ALA A 129 7.28 20.43 5.66
N LEU A 130 7.28 19.91 4.42
CA LEU A 130 8.41 19.96 3.51
C LEU A 130 8.46 21.24 2.66
N THR A 131 7.31 21.73 2.18
CA THR A 131 7.22 22.78 1.15
C THR A 131 6.58 24.07 1.66
N GLY A 132 5.92 24.04 2.81
CA GLY A 132 5.10 25.15 3.32
C GLY A 132 3.73 25.28 2.67
N THR A 133 3.44 24.51 1.61
CA THR A 133 2.17 24.54 0.87
C THR A 133 1.70 23.11 0.61
N ALA A 134 0.37 22.91 0.54
CA ALA A 134 -0.18 21.64 0.12
C ALA A 134 -0.42 21.58 -1.38
N ALA A 135 -0.31 20.41 -2.00
CA ALA A 135 -0.74 20.20 -3.38
C ALA A 135 -2.23 20.57 -3.58
N PRO A 136 -2.60 21.06 -4.77
CA PRO A 136 -4.00 21.30 -5.10
C PRO A 136 -4.83 20.03 -4.93
N LYS A 137 -5.99 20.14 -4.30
CA LYS A 137 -6.89 18.99 -4.14
C LYS A 137 -7.46 18.59 -5.50
N VAL A 138 -7.20 17.36 -5.92
CA VAL A 138 -7.84 16.73 -7.07
C VAL A 138 -9.22 16.22 -6.66
N SER A 139 -10.17 16.14 -7.59
CA SER A 139 -11.50 15.57 -7.31
C SER A 139 -11.39 14.14 -6.79
N PHE A 140 -12.02 13.88 -5.65
CA PHE A 140 -12.02 12.56 -5.00
C PHE A 140 -12.43 11.43 -5.94
N ALA A 141 -13.44 11.64 -6.78
CA ALA A 141 -13.90 10.62 -7.73
C ALA A 141 -12.84 10.25 -8.78
N ALA A 142 -12.11 11.23 -9.33
CA ALA A 142 -11.05 10.98 -10.30
C ALA A 142 -9.83 10.28 -9.66
N ALA A 143 -9.49 10.65 -8.44
CA ALA A 143 -8.44 10.00 -7.66
C ALA A 143 -8.80 8.54 -7.37
N THR A 144 -10.01 8.26 -6.90
CA THR A 144 -10.46 6.90 -6.54
C THR A 144 -10.42 5.93 -7.72
N VAL A 145 -10.94 6.32 -8.90
CA VAL A 145 -10.92 5.46 -10.09
C VAL A 145 -9.49 5.16 -10.53
N SER A 146 -8.63 6.16 -10.55
CA SER A 146 -7.21 6.01 -10.92
C SER A 146 -6.46 5.10 -9.96
N THR A 147 -6.69 5.25 -8.66
CA THR A 147 -6.08 4.44 -7.60
C THR A 147 -6.54 2.99 -7.65
N SER A 148 -7.85 2.74 -7.81
CA SER A 148 -8.39 1.37 -7.91
C SER A 148 -7.75 0.58 -9.06
N THR A 149 -7.59 1.20 -10.23
CA THR A 149 -6.94 0.56 -11.37
C THR A 149 -5.46 0.25 -11.09
N ALA A 150 -4.75 1.18 -10.44
CA ALA A 150 -3.35 1.00 -10.09
C ALA A 150 -3.13 -0.16 -9.10
N VAL A 151 -4.01 -0.29 -8.10
CA VAL A 151 -3.99 -1.38 -7.12
C VAL A 151 -4.23 -2.74 -7.79
N VAL A 152 -5.23 -2.83 -8.67
CA VAL A 152 -5.53 -4.09 -9.39
C VAL A 152 -4.34 -4.52 -10.24
N VAL A 153 -3.71 -3.61 -10.96
CA VAL A 153 -2.52 -3.93 -11.78
C VAL A 153 -1.35 -4.39 -10.90
N ALA A 154 -1.09 -3.71 -9.78
CA ALA A 154 -0.03 -4.08 -8.85
C ALA A 154 -0.27 -5.47 -8.23
N LEU A 155 -1.50 -5.78 -7.85
CA LEU A 155 -1.90 -7.10 -7.33
C LEU A 155 -1.74 -8.19 -8.39
N LEU A 156 -2.18 -7.96 -9.61
CA LEU A 156 -2.06 -8.94 -10.70
C LEU A 156 -0.59 -9.23 -11.02
N VAL A 157 0.23 -8.19 -11.21
CA VAL A 157 1.64 -8.35 -11.56
C VAL A 157 2.45 -8.89 -10.37
N GLY A 158 2.39 -8.21 -9.23
CA GLY A 158 3.15 -8.59 -8.03
C GLY A 158 2.68 -9.92 -7.46
N GLY A 159 1.37 -10.15 -7.37
CA GLY A 159 0.79 -11.39 -6.89
C GLY A 159 1.15 -12.59 -7.78
N THR A 160 1.12 -12.44 -9.11
CA THR A 160 1.55 -13.49 -10.04
C THR A 160 3.03 -13.82 -9.86
N LEU A 161 3.90 -12.80 -9.76
CA LEU A 161 5.32 -13.01 -9.52
C LEU A 161 5.57 -13.73 -8.19
N LEU A 162 4.89 -13.33 -7.12
CA LEU A 162 4.99 -14.01 -5.83
C LEU A 162 4.49 -15.44 -5.90
N ALA A 163 3.36 -15.70 -6.56
CA ALA A 163 2.83 -17.05 -6.73
C ALA A 163 3.83 -17.94 -7.47
N ILE A 164 4.44 -17.47 -8.55
CA ILE A 164 5.47 -18.20 -9.28
C ILE A 164 6.68 -18.50 -8.37
N LEU A 165 7.18 -17.51 -7.63
CA LEU A 165 8.30 -17.70 -6.72
C LEU A 165 7.97 -18.66 -5.55
N PHE A 166 6.71 -18.66 -5.09
CA PHE A 166 6.26 -19.63 -4.10
C PHE A 166 6.19 -21.04 -4.67
N LEU A 167 5.64 -21.23 -5.87
CA LEU A 167 5.59 -22.52 -6.54
C LEU A 167 6.99 -23.08 -6.79
N ILE A 168 7.93 -22.25 -7.27
CA ILE A 168 9.32 -22.67 -7.46
C ILE A 168 9.94 -23.15 -6.14
N SER A 169 9.75 -22.40 -5.04
CA SER A 169 10.28 -22.78 -3.73
C SER A 169 9.61 -24.03 -3.17
N PHE A 170 8.33 -24.24 -3.48
CA PHE A 170 7.57 -25.39 -3.02
C PHE A 170 8.02 -26.69 -3.69
N PHE A 171 8.14 -26.66 -5.01
CA PHE A 171 8.55 -27.85 -5.78
C PHE A 171 10.07 -28.09 -5.75
N PHE A 172 10.88 -27.06 -5.56
CA PHE A 172 12.32 -27.13 -5.50
C PHE A 172 12.89 -26.33 -4.31
N PRO A 173 12.85 -26.90 -3.08
CA PRO A 173 13.29 -26.21 -1.86
C PRO A 173 14.69 -25.57 -1.93
N PRO A 174 15.71 -26.13 -2.60
CA PRO A 174 17.02 -25.48 -2.73
C PRO A 174 16.96 -24.11 -3.43
N ALA A 175 15.94 -23.86 -4.28
CA ALA A 175 15.75 -22.57 -4.91
C ALA A 175 15.41 -21.45 -3.90
N ALA A 176 15.09 -21.78 -2.65
CA ALA A 176 14.77 -20.79 -1.61
C ALA A 176 15.89 -19.76 -1.42
N VAL A 177 17.15 -20.15 -1.60
CA VAL A 177 18.31 -19.23 -1.50
C VAL A 177 18.17 -18.04 -2.47
N VAL A 178 17.60 -18.25 -3.65
CA VAL A 178 17.38 -17.20 -4.66
C VAL A 178 15.98 -16.62 -4.57
N THR A 179 14.97 -17.47 -4.36
CA THR A 179 13.57 -17.03 -4.39
C THR A 179 13.18 -16.23 -3.16
N VAL A 180 13.82 -16.42 -1.99
CA VAL A 180 13.52 -15.61 -0.78
C VAL A 180 13.94 -14.15 -0.98
N PRO A 181 15.17 -13.81 -1.40
CA PRO A 181 15.52 -12.42 -1.73
C PRO A 181 14.63 -11.81 -2.82
N LEU A 182 14.26 -12.58 -3.85
CA LEU A 182 13.35 -12.10 -4.89
C LEU A 182 11.94 -11.85 -4.37
N LYS A 183 11.42 -12.66 -3.46
CA LYS A 183 10.13 -12.41 -2.78
C LYS A 183 10.18 -11.11 -1.98
N VAL A 184 11.25 -10.86 -1.24
CA VAL A 184 11.43 -9.60 -0.49
C VAL A 184 11.45 -8.41 -1.45
N LEU A 185 12.14 -8.54 -2.59
CA LEU A 185 12.18 -7.49 -3.61
C LEU A 185 10.79 -7.19 -4.19
N VAL A 186 10.05 -8.24 -4.59
CA VAL A 186 8.69 -8.09 -5.15
C VAL A 186 7.74 -7.52 -4.10
N CYS A 187 7.76 -8.00 -2.85
CA CYS A 187 7.00 -7.42 -1.76
C CYS A 187 7.34 -5.94 -1.55
N GLY A 188 8.63 -5.59 -1.60
CA GLY A 188 9.09 -4.22 -1.51
C GLY A 188 8.53 -3.34 -2.63
N TRP A 189 8.53 -3.81 -3.87
CA TRP A 189 7.95 -3.08 -4.99
C TRP A 189 6.44 -2.88 -4.83
N MET A 190 5.71 -3.89 -4.35
CA MET A 190 4.27 -3.77 -4.09
C MET A 190 3.99 -2.74 -3.00
N LEU A 191 4.73 -2.78 -1.87
CA LEU A 191 4.59 -1.80 -0.79
C LEU A 191 4.95 -0.38 -1.24
N ALA A 192 6.07 -0.22 -1.96
CA ALA A 192 6.46 1.10 -2.47
C ALA A 192 5.43 1.65 -3.45
N TRP A 193 4.83 0.80 -4.28
CA TRP A 193 3.77 1.19 -5.20
C TRP A 193 2.54 1.69 -4.44
N ASP A 194 2.07 0.95 -3.44
CA ASP A 194 0.94 1.34 -2.60
C ASP A 194 1.17 2.70 -1.92
N PHE A 195 2.37 2.93 -1.38
CA PHE A 195 2.68 4.18 -0.69
C PHE A 195 2.79 5.38 -1.62
N ILE A 196 3.40 5.21 -2.80
CA ILE A 196 3.59 6.27 -3.80
C ILE A 196 2.27 6.63 -4.48
N ASP A 197 1.31 5.73 -4.50
CA ASP A 197 0.00 5.97 -5.08
C ASP A 197 -0.66 7.22 -4.48
N TYR A 198 -0.59 7.41 -3.16
CA TYR A 198 -1.20 8.55 -2.47
C TYR A 198 -0.67 9.91 -2.94
N PRO A 199 0.63 10.22 -2.84
CA PRO A 199 1.15 11.51 -3.28
C PRO A 199 1.04 11.72 -4.79
N LEU A 200 1.07 10.69 -5.63
CA LEU A 200 0.89 10.83 -7.07
C LEU A 200 -0.58 11.00 -7.46
N ALA A 201 -1.52 10.32 -6.76
CA ALA A 201 -2.95 10.52 -6.93
C ALA A 201 -3.38 11.96 -6.61
N MET A 202 -2.86 12.53 -5.52
CA MET A 202 -3.08 13.92 -5.14
C MET A 202 -2.63 14.92 -6.21
N ARG A 203 -1.66 14.53 -7.04
CA ARG A 203 -1.16 15.32 -8.19
C ARG A 203 -1.91 15.03 -9.49
N GLY A 204 -2.93 14.17 -9.46
CA GLY A 204 -3.68 13.76 -10.65
C GLY A 204 -2.87 12.92 -11.64
N VAL A 205 -1.79 12.28 -11.19
CA VAL A 205 -0.93 11.45 -12.05
C VAL A 205 -1.65 10.13 -12.34
N GLY A 206 -2.01 9.93 -13.61
CA GLY A 206 -2.62 8.69 -14.09
C GLY A 206 -1.65 7.50 -14.11
N LEU A 207 -2.17 6.30 -14.36
CA LEU A 207 -1.42 5.04 -14.30
C LEU A 207 -0.12 5.04 -15.11
N VAL A 208 -0.17 5.50 -16.37
CA VAL A 208 1.02 5.59 -17.24
C VAL A 208 2.07 6.54 -16.67
N GLY A 209 1.64 7.66 -16.10
CA GLY A 209 2.52 8.62 -15.43
C GLY A 209 3.20 8.02 -14.20
N ARG A 210 2.51 7.17 -13.43
CA ARG A 210 3.07 6.45 -12.27
C ARG A 210 4.16 5.46 -12.70
N PHE A 211 3.92 4.66 -13.73
CA PHE A 211 4.95 3.78 -14.29
C PHE A 211 6.16 4.56 -14.81
N ALA A 212 5.93 5.68 -15.49
CA ALA A 212 7.00 6.55 -15.96
C ALA A 212 7.80 7.14 -14.80
N TRP A 213 7.13 7.54 -13.70
CA TRP A 213 7.76 8.02 -12.48
C TRP A 213 8.63 6.94 -11.84
N VAL A 214 8.08 5.73 -11.66
CA VAL A 214 8.82 4.57 -11.09
C VAL A 214 10.02 4.23 -11.96
N GLY A 215 9.85 4.15 -13.29
CA GLY A 215 10.95 3.85 -14.21
C GLY A 215 12.09 4.88 -14.14
N ARG A 216 11.75 6.17 -13.96
CA ARG A 216 12.74 7.25 -13.81
C ARG A 216 13.48 7.17 -12.48
N ASN A 217 12.77 6.82 -11.39
CA ASN A 217 13.29 6.81 -10.03
C ASN A 217 13.50 5.38 -9.48
N PHE A 218 13.71 4.39 -10.37
CA PHE A 218 13.67 2.96 -10.05
C PHE A 218 14.60 2.57 -8.89
N GLY A 219 15.80 3.12 -8.81
CA GLY A 219 16.75 2.81 -7.75
C GLY A 219 16.26 3.26 -6.37
N ALA A 220 15.81 4.51 -6.24
CA ALA A 220 15.28 5.06 -5.00
C ALA A 220 13.98 4.35 -4.60
N PHE A 221 13.09 4.09 -5.56
CA PHE A 221 11.85 3.35 -5.37
C PHE A 221 12.10 1.94 -4.82
N THR A 222 13.05 1.22 -5.44
CA THR A 222 13.41 -0.14 -5.03
C THR A 222 14.00 -0.18 -3.62
N LEU A 223 14.97 0.69 -3.32
CA LEU A 223 15.56 0.74 -1.98
C LEU A 223 14.51 1.09 -0.92
N PHE A 224 13.68 2.10 -1.19
CA PHE A 224 12.58 2.50 -0.30
C PHE A 224 11.64 1.31 -0.02
N GLY A 225 11.21 0.60 -1.05
CA GLY A 225 10.31 -0.56 -0.91
C GLY A 225 10.94 -1.72 -0.16
N VAL A 226 12.19 -2.08 -0.48
CA VAL A 226 12.91 -3.17 0.21
C VAL A 226 13.07 -2.89 1.69
N LEU A 227 13.39 -1.66 2.09
CA LEU A 227 13.49 -1.28 3.50
C LEU A 227 12.15 -1.48 4.22
N TRP A 228 11.03 -1.12 3.60
CA TRP A 228 9.71 -1.37 4.16
C TRP A 228 9.37 -2.86 4.22
N ALA A 229 9.70 -3.64 3.19
CA ALA A 229 9.47 -5.09 3.18
C ALA A 229 10.24 -5.80 4.29
N LEU A 230 11.47 -5.36 4.59
CA LEU A 230 12.25 -5.88 5.71
C LEU A 230 11.63 -5.49 7.07
N LEU A 231 11.08 -4.28 7.17
CA LEU A 231 10.47 -3.79 8.41
C LEU A 231 9.12 -4.47 8.73
N VAL A 232 8.37 -4.92 7.70
CA VAL A 232 7.11 -5.69 7.86
C VAL A 232 7.30 -6.94 8.74
N VAL A 233 8.49 -7.54 8.73
CA VAL A 233 8.79 -8.75 9.51
C VAL A 233 8.74 -8.48 11.02
N VAL A 234 8.84 -7.22 11.45
CA VAL A 234 8.79 -6.84 12.87
C VAL A 234 7.33 -6.78 13.34
N PRO A 235 6.90 -7.66 14.27
CA PRO A 235 5.53 -7.66 14.78
C PRO A 235 5.16 -6.31 15.41
N GLY A 236 3.94 -5.84 15.15
CA GLY A 236 3.43 -4.56 15.67
C GLY A 236 3.78 -3.34 14.82
N VAL A 237 4.91 -3.33 14.13
CA VAL A 237 5.28 -2.23 13.22
C VAL A 237 4.33 -2.20 12.00
N VAL A 238 3.80 -3.35 11.61
CA VAL A 238 2.86 -3.48 10.49
C VAL A 238 1.67 -2.52 10.58
N LEU A 239 1.20 -2.19 11.78
CA LEU A 239 0.09 -1.27 12.01
C LEU A 239 0.42 0.18 11.64
N LEU A 240 1.71 0.56 11.72
CA LEU A 240 2.20 1.90 11.45
C LEU A 240 2.91 2.02 10.09
N ILE A 241 3.10 0.92 9.39
CA ILE A 241 3.80 0.90 8.09
C ILE A 241 3.07 1.77 7.06
N LEU A 242 1.74 1.69 6.97
CA LEU A 242 0.96 2.49 6.03
C LEU A 242 1.16 4.00 6.23
N PRO A 243 0.91 4.58 7.42
CA PRO A 243 1.11 6.00 7.64
C PRO A 243 2.56 6.46 7.46
N MET A 244 3.53 5.67 7.95
CA MET A 244 4.95 6.00 7.82
C MET A 244 5.43 5.86 6.37
N GLY A 245 4.96 4.83 5.65
CA GLY A 245 5.26 4.59 4.25
C GLY A 245 4.72 5.71 3.35
N VAL A 246 3.47 6.12 3.55
CA VAL A 246 2.87 7.25 2.80
C VAL A 246 3.60 8.57 3.07
N ALA A 247 3.96 8.85 4.33
CA ALA A 247 4.76 10.03 4.66
C ALA A 247 6.13 9.99 3.96
N GLY A 248 6.82 8.85 3.97
CA GLY A 248 8.08 8.65 3.26
C GLY A 248 7.95 8.79 1.74
N ALA A 249 6.92 8.19 1.16
CA ALA A 249 6.63 8.29 -0.28
C ALA A 249 6.37 9.74 -0.70
N THR A 250 5.63 10.51 0.11
CA THR A 250 5.42 11.95 -0.14
C THR A 250 6.75 12.70 -0.17
N ARG A 251 7.66 12.39 0.76
CA ARG A 251 9.00 12.98 0.78
C ARG A 251 9.79 12.65 -0.49
N LEU A 252 9.69 11.42 -0.97
CA LEU A 252 10.37 10.97 -2.18
C LEU A 252 9.85 11.69 -3.43
N VAL A 253 8.53 11.86 -3.54
CA VAL A 253 7.89 12.58 -4.66
C VAL A 253 8.25 14.07 -4.64
N VAL A 254 8.22 14.70 -3.46
CA VAL A 254 8.62 16.12 -3.31
C VAL A 254 10.11 16.32 -3.64
N ALA A 255 10.99 15.36 -3.31
CA ALA A 255 12.39 15.41 -3.67
C ALA A 255 12.59 15.40 -5.20
N ASP A 256 11.89 14.50 -5.92
CA ASP A 256 11.90 14.43 -7.39
C ASP A 256 11.46 15.76 -8.03
N GLU A 257 10.40 16.40 -7.50
CA GLU A 257 9.91 17.68 -8.01
C GLU A 257 10.92 18.81 -7.79
N ARG A 258 11.59 18.83 -6.65
CA ARG A 258 12.65 19.83 -6.36
C ARG A 258 13.84 19.68 -7.30
N ASP A 259 14.30 18.47 -7.53
CA ASP A 259 15.41 18.21 -8.45
C ASP A 259 15.06 18.62 -9.88
N LEU A 260 13.84 18.36 -10.34
CA LEU A 260 13.34 18.81 -11.62
C LEU A 260 13.28 20.34 -11.72
N SER A 261 12.84 21.03 -10.67
CA SER A 261 12.76 22.49 -10.63
C SER A 261 14.14 23.16 -10.66
N LEU A 262 15.10 22.59 -9.94
CA LEU A 262 16.49 23.06 -9.92
C LEU A 262 17.18 22.85 -11.27
N SER A 263 16.90 21.73 -11.94
CA SER A 263 17.43 21.42 -13.27
C SER A 263 16.87 22.31 -14.38
N ALA A 264 15.67 22.88 -14.20
CA ALA A 264 15.01 23.75 -15.16
C ALA A 264 15.53 25.24 -15.11
N LYS A 265 16.01 25.69 -13.94
CA LYS A 265 16.50 27.07 -13.74
C LYS A 265 17.73 27.47 -14.55
N PRO A 266 18.76 26.63 -14.79
CA PRO A 266 19.95 27.05 -15.53
C PRO A 266 19.72 27.35 -17.01
N GLN A 267 18.65 26.88 -17.62
CA GLN A 267 18.36 27.09 -19.05
C GLN A 267 17.66 28.43 -19.33
N ALA A 268 16.89 28.95 -18.37
CA ALA A 268 16.22 30.23 -18.50
C ALA A 268 17.17 31.44 -18.33
N ALA A 269 18.34 31.24 -17.72
CA ALA A 269 19.36 32.32 -17.51
C ALA A 269 20.39 32.42 -18.65
N ARG A 270 20.32 31.54 -19.66
CA ARG A 270 21.25 31.50 -20.82
C ARG A 270 20.58 31.87 -22.15
N GLY A 271 19.35 32.24 -22.17
CA GLY A 271 18.60 32.77 -23.30
C GLY A 271 18.20 34.24 -23.05
#